data_f7627b19c3c4f7bb34a3633a8b3d1c02
#
_entry.id   f7627b19c3c4f7bb34a3633a8b3d1c02
#
_cell.length_a   1.000
_cell.length_b   1.000
_cell.length_c   1.000
_cell.angle_alpha   90.00
_cell.angle_beta   90.00
_cell.angle_gamma   90.00
#
_symmetry.space_group_name_H-M   'P 1'
#
loop_
_entity.id
_entity.type
_entity.pdbx_description
1 polymer ?
#
loop_
_entity_poly.entity_id
_entity_poly.type
_entity_poly.pdbx_seq_one_letter_code
_entity_poly.pdbx_strand_id
1 'polypeptide(L)'
;GIFAPDERVELIDGEILQMVPIGSEHAGVTSSLVQRLVVALAESAFVTGSMPLRLDAVSELQPDVLVLRPREDRYRRALPDPDDVLLVVEVAKSSLEYDRSVKAPLYAAAGVAELWVVDLVNRRVEIRRRPHADGWQEFETHARGTVAPAAVPTATVDVDELFA
;
A
#
# COMPACT_ATOMS: atom_id res chain seq x y z
N GLY A 1 -19.14 -20.96 -0.08
CA GLY A 1 -18.93 -19.52 -0.21
C GLY A 1 -19.45 -19.03 -1.55
N ILE A 2 -19.68 -17.72 -1.66
CA ILE A 2 -20.17 -17.08 -2.89
C ILE A 2 -19.00 -16.95 -3.88
N PHE A 3 -17.76 -16.90 -3.39
CA PHE A 3 -16.52 -16.75 -4.18
C PHE A 3 -15.71 -18.03 -4.17
N ALA A 4 -14.97 -18.28 -5.25
CA ALA A 4 -13.97 -19.34 -5.28
C ALA A 4 -12.82 -19.01 -4.28
N PRO A 5 -12.16 -20.03 -3.69
CA PRO A 5 -11.11 -19.80 -2.69
C PRO A 5 -9.91 -18.98 -3.17
N ASP A 6 -9.72 -18.88 -4.49
CA ASP A 6 -8.65 -18.18 -5.19
C ASP A 6 -9.09 -16.85 -5.84
N GLU A 7 -10.38 -16.50 -5.71
CA GLU A 7 -10.86 -15.19 -6.16
C GLU A 7 -10.35 -14.08 -5.25
N ARG A 8 -9.60 -13.14 -5.85
CA ARG A 8 -9.15 -11.93 -5.17
C ARG A 8 -10.21 -10.85 -5.33
N VAL A 9 -10.76 -10.44 -4.21
CA VAL A 9 -11.81 -9.41 -4.16
C VAL A 9 -11.45 -8.36 -3.10
N GLU A 10 -11.92 -7.14 -3.31
CA GLU A 10 -11.92 -6.06 -2.32
C GLU A 10 -13.36 -5.70 -1.98
N LEU A 11 -13.59 -5.26 -0.76
CA LEU A 11 -14.85 -4.67 -0.33
C LEU A 11 -14.65 -3.15 -0.23
N ILE A 12 -15.45 -2.40 -0.97
CA ILE A 12 -15.37 -0.93 -0.99
C ILE A 12 -16.77 -0.36 -0.89
N ASP A 13 -17.05 0.38 0.18
CA ASP A 13 -18.36 0.99 0.47
C ASP A 13 -19.52 -0.04 0.37
N GLY A 14 -19.27 -1.28 0.81
CA GLY A 14 -20.23 -2.38 0.78
C GLY A 14 -20.37 -3.07 -0.58
N GLU A 15 -19.65 -2.66 -1.60
CA GLU A 15 -19.60 -3.30 -2.91
C GLU A 15 -18.38 -4.21 -3.03
N ILE A 16 -18.58 -5.40 -3.60
CA ILE A 16 -17.51 -6.36 -3.83
C ILE A 16 -16.96 -6.15 -5.23
N LEU A 17 -15.68 -5.87 -5.31
CA LEU A 17 -14.96 -5.63 -6.56
C LEU A 17 -13.94 -6.74 -6.80
N GLN A 18 -13.98 -7.32 -7.98
CA GLN A 18 -13.00 -8.32 -8.40
C GLN A 18 -11.69 -7.65 -8.81
N MET A 19 -10.57 -8.10 -8.25
CA MET A 19 -9.25 -7.58 -8.60
C MET A 19 -8.78 -8.13 -9.96
N VAL A 20 -8.13 -7.26 -10.73
CA VAL A 20 -7.51 -7.66 -12.00
C VAL A 20 -6.25 -8.50 -11.72
N PRO A 21 -5.98 -9.55 -12.51
CA PRO A 21 -4.73 -10.31 -12.39
C PRO A 21 -3.50 -9.42 -12.57
N ILE A 22 -2.49 -9.60 -11.72
CA ILE A 22 -1.25 -8.85 -11.76
C ILE A 22 -0.29 -9.36 -12.84
N GLY A 23 0.38 -8.45 -13.55
CA GLY A 23 1.43 -8.79 -14.51
C GLY A 23 2.80 -8.98 -13.84
N SER A 24 3.76 -9.52 -14.61
CA SER A 24 5.12 -9.82 -14.11
C SER A 24 5.88 -8.60 -13.60
N GLU A 25 5.75 -7.45 -14.28
CA GLU A 25 6.38 -6.20 -13.86
C GLU A 25 5.86 -5.72 -12.50
N HIS A 26 4.54 -5.72 -12.32
CA HIS A 26 3.90 -5.40 -11.03
C HIS A 26 4.40 -6.35 -9.92
N ALA A 27 4.35 -7.66 -10.17
CA ALA A 27 4.81 -8.66 -9.20
C ALA A 27 6.30 -8.49 -8.85
N GLY A 28 7.15 -8.18 -9.83
CA GLY A 28 8.58 -7.96 -9.65
C GLY A 28 8.86 -6.74 -8.77
N VAL A 29 8.23 -5.60 -9.07
CA VAL A 29 8.38 -4.35 -8.30
C VAL A 29 7.84 -4.52 -6.88
N THR A 30 6.66 -5.10 -6.72
CA THR A 30 6.07 -5.38 -5.40
C THR A 30 7.00 -6.26 -4.55
N SER A 31 7.52 -7.35 -5.13
CA SER A 31 8.43 -8.27 -4.43
C SER A 31 9.74 -7.57 -4.04
N SER A 32 10.31 -6.75 -4.93
CA SER A 32 11.51 -5.96 -4.65
C SER A 32 11.29 -4.97 -3.50
N LEU A 33 10.17 -4.28 -3.48
CA LEU A 33 9.79 -3.37 -2.40
C LEU A 33 9.66 -4.10 -1.06
N VAL A 34 8.91 -5.20 -1.02
CA VAL A 34 8.75 -6.00 0.20
C VAL A 34 10.11 -6.44 0.73
N GLN A 35 10.97 -7.00 -0.14
CA GLN A 35 12.29 -7.48 0.26
C GLN A 35 13.16 -6.35 0.83
N ARG A 36 13.22 -5.20 0.16
CA ARG A 36 14.00 -4.03 0.62
C ARG A 36 13.50 -3.50 1.96
N LEU A 37 12.19 -3.33 2.11
CA LEU A 37 11.58 -2.84 3.33
C LEU A 37 11.76 -3.83 4.50
N VAL A 38 11.61 -5.15 4.26
CA VAL A 38 11.87 -6.18 5.27
C VAL A 38 13.31 -6.10 5.78
N VAL A 39 14.29 -5.99 4.88
CA VAL A 39 15.70 -5.89 5.26
C VAL A 39 16.00 -4.59 6.01
N ALA A 40 15.47 -3.47 5.54
CA ALA A 40 15.73 -2.16 6.14
C ALA A 40 15.06 -1.97 7.51
N LEU A 41 13.88 -2.55 7.71
CA LEU A 41 13.08 -2.36 8.92
C LEU A 41 13.31 -3.44 9.98
N ALA A 42 13.77 -4.63 9.58
CA ALA A 42 14.02 -5.75 10.47
C ALA A 42 12.85 -5.97 11.46
N GLU A 43 13.11 -5.75 12.78
CA GLU A 43 12.10 -5.93 13.82
C GLU A 43 11.34 -4.63 14.18
N SER A 44 11.72 -3.49 13.59
CA SER A 44 11.11 -2.19 13.92
C SER A 44 9.71 -2.00 13.29
N ALA A 45 9.38 -2.79 12.26
CA ALA A 45 8.06 -2.83 11.65
C ALA A 45 7.75 -4.21 11.08
N PHE A 46 6.47 -4.49 10.86
CA PHE A 46 6.03 -5.69 10.17
C PHE A 46 5.69 -5.35 8.72
N VAL A 47 6.44 -5.92 7.77
CA VAL A 47 6.23 -5.70 6.33
C VAL A 47 5.56 -6.92 5.73
N THR A 48 4.51 -6.71 4.95
CA THR A 48 3.77 -7.77 4.28
C THR A 48 3.26 -7.32 2.92
N GLY A 49 3.09 -8.29 2.00
CA GLY A 49 2.42 -8.09 0.73
C GLY A 49 1.01 -8.66 0.75
N SER A 50 0.07 -7.98 0.08
CA SER A 50 -1.29 -8.48 -0.17
C SER A 50 -2.08 -8.91 1.09
N MET A 51 -1.80 -8.32 2.24
CA MET A 51 -2.60 -8.53 3.45
C MET A 51 -3.81 -7.61 3.42
N PRO A 52 -5.03 -8.12 3.69
CA PRO A 52 -6.19 -7.25 3.79
C PRO A 52 -6.03 -6.20 4.89
N LEU A 53 -6.45 -4.98 4.59
CA LEU A 53 -6.52 -3.85 5.52
C LEU A 53 -7.98 -3.43 5.67
N ARG A 54 -8.50 -3.52 6.88
CA ARG A 54 -9.86 -3.11 7.17
C ARG A 54 -9.88 -1.62 7.49
N LEU A 55 -10.48 -0.83 6.61
CA LEU A 55 -10.63 0.61 6.81
C LEU A 55 -11.81 0.95 7.73
N ASP A 56 -12.93 0.24 7.56
CA ASP A 56 -14.15 0.41 8.36
C ASP A 56 -15.04 -0.85 8.28
N ALA A 57 -16.33 -0.71 8.63
CA ALA A 57 -17.27 -1.83 8.63
C ALA A 57 -17.70 -2.32 7.24
N VAL A 58 -17.49 -1.50 6.21
CA VAL A 58 -17.97 -1.73 4.82
C VAL A 58 -16.85 -1.66 3.78
N SER A 59 -15.60 -1.44 4.23
CA SER A 59 -14.44 -1.32 3.34
C SER A 59 -13.25 -2.12 3.87
N GLU A 60 -12.79 -3.09 3.07
CA GLU A 60 -11.62 -3.93 3.30
C GLU A 60 -10.84 -4.05 1.98
N LEU A 61 -9.70 -3.40 1.91
CA LEU A 61 -8.86 -3.34 0.72
C LEU A 61 -7.67 -4.31 0.83
N GLN A 62 -7.07 -4.67 -0.31
CA GLN A 62 -5.86 -5.49 -0.37
C GLN A 62 -4.71 -4.70 -1.00
N PRO A 63 -4.04 -3.82 -0.25
CA PRO A 63 -2.89 -3.09 -0.76
C PRO A 63 -1.75 -4.03 -1.14
N ASP A 64 -0.95 -3.63 -2.12
CA ASP A 64 0.18 -4.43 -2.59
C ASP A 64 1.26 -4.62 -1.53
N VAL A 65 1.56 -3.56 -0.74
CA VAL A 65 2.48 -3.64 0.39
C VAL A 65 1.94 -2.85 1.58
N LEU A 66 2.06 -3.44 2.76
CA LEU A 66 1.82 -2.79 4.05
C LEU A 66 3.09 -2.78 4.88
N VAL A 67 3.39 -1.64 5.47
CA VAL A 67 4.32 -1.50 6.58
C VAL A 67 3.49 -1.18 7.82
N LEU A 68 3.53 -2.08 8.78
CA LEU A 68 2.69 -2.04 9.97
C LEU A 68 3.53 -1.89 11.24
N ARG A 69 2.93 -1.36 12.29
CA ARG A 69 3.51 -1.39 13.63
C ARG A 69 3.82 -2.83 14.05
N PRO A 70 4.95 -3.10 14.74
CA PRO A 70 5.23 -4.44 15.21
C PRO A 70 4.15 -4.86 16.22
N ARG A 71 3.67 -6.11 16.07
CA ARG A 71 2.69 -6.73 16.94
C ARG A 71 3.11 -8.15 17.25
N GLU A 72 3.02 -8.58 18.53
CA GLU A 72 3.50 -9.88 18.99
C GLU A 72 2.87 -11.06 18.22
N ASP A 73 1.56 -10.99 17.96
CA ASP A 73 0.83 -12.02 17.22
C ASP A 73 1.04 -11.94 15.69
N ARG A 74 1.78 -10.94 15.19
CA ARG A 74 2.01 -10.70 13.76
C ARG A 74 0.71 -10.71 12.95
N TYR A 75 -0.33 -10.08 13.47
CA TYR A 75 -1.65 -9.96 12.84
C TYR A 75 -2.36 -11.29 12.54
N ARG A 76 -2.04 -12.37 13.32
CA ARG A 76 -2.65 -13.69 13.14
C ARG A 76 -4.06 -13.79 13.73
N ARG A 77 -4.41 -12.94 14.67
CA ARG A 77 -5.70 -12.98 15.40
C ARG A 77 -6.72 -11.99 14.88
N ALA A 78 -6.26 -10.89 14.30
CA ALA A 78 -7.09 -9.86 13.70
C ALA A 78 -6.34 -9.16 12.59
N LEU A 79 -7.05 -8.74 11.53
CA LEU A 79 -6.50 -7.90 10.48
C LEU A 79 -6.02 -6.56 11.04
N PRO A 80 -5.06 -5.90 10.37
CA PRO A 80 -4.69 -4.54 10.71
C PRO A 80 -5.84 -3.57 10.43
N ASP A 81 -5.86 -2.50 11.19
CA ASP A 81 -6.69 -1.33 10.96
C ASP A 81 -5.79 -0.09 10.64
N PRO A 82 -6.37 1.07 10.29
CA PRO A 82 -5.57 2.25 9.91
C PRO A 82 -4.57 2.73 10.97
N ASP A 83 -4.84 2.55 12.25
CA ASP A 83 -3.95 2.94 13.36
C ASP A 83 -2.68 2.06 13.43
N ASP A 84 -2.76 0.84 12.90
CA ASP A 84 -1.62 -0.07 12.79
C ASP A 84 -0.67 0.31 11.65
N VAL A 85 -1.11 1.13 10.68
CA VAL A 85 -0.42 1.35 9.41
C VAL A 85 0.62 2.47 9.53
N LEU A 86 1.85 2.17 9.14
CA LEU A 86 2.93 3.15 8.96
C LEU A 86 3.04 3.61 7.50
N LEU A 87 2.75 2.71 6.54
CA LEU A 87 2.76 2.98 5.11
C LEU A 87 1.87 1.98 4.37
N VAL A 88 1.06 2.48 3.45
CA VAL A 88 0.43 1.71 2.36
C VAL A 88 1.19 1.95 1.07
N VAL A 89 1.42 0.89 0.28
CA VAL A 89 1.93 1.02 -1.09
C VAL A 89 0.99 0.31 -2.06
N GLU A 90 0.57 1.03 -3.09
CA GLU A 90 -0.11 0.49 -4.28
C GLU A 90 0.85 0.55 -5.47
N VAL A 91 1.04 -0.55 -6.15
CA VAL A 91 1.87 -0.66 -7.36
C VAL A 91 0.95 -0.66 -8.57
N ALA A 92 0.96 0.40 -9.35
CA ALA A 92 -0.08 0.69 -10.33
C ALA A 92 0.43 0.69 -11.77
N LYS A 93 -0.23 -0.06 -12.64
CA LYS A 93 -0.08 0.01 -14.10
C LYS A 93 -1.43 0.31 -14.75
N SER A 94 -2.29 -0.67 -14.88
CA SER A 94 -3.65 -0.50 -15.40
C SER A 94 -4.63 0.05 -14.35
N SER A 95 -4.33 -0.10 -13.06
CA SER A 95 -5.14 0.38 -11.94
C SER A 95 -4.86 1.83 -11.53
N LEU A 96 -3.87 2.50 -12.15
CA LEU A 96 -3.34 3.79 -11.70
C LEU A 96 -4.41 4.85 -11.40
N GLU A 97 -5.37 5.00 -12.30
CA GLU A 97 -6.46 5.98 -12.11
C GLU A 97 -7.37 5.57 -10.95
N TYR A 98 -7.66 4.28 -10.82
CA TYR A 98 -8.48 3.74 -9.74
C TYR A 98 -7.78 3.91 -8.37
N ASP A 99 -6.49 3.63 -8.30
CA ASP A 99 -5.71 3.79 -7.07
C ASP A 99 -5.63 5.26 -6.64
N ARG A 100 -5.57 6.19 -7.60
CA ARG A 100 -5.55 7.64 -7.34
C ARG A 100 -6.91 8.22 -6.98
N SER A 101 -7.96 7.82 -7.69
CA SER A 101 -9.28 8.48 -7.61
C SER A 101 -10.26 7.78 -6.66
N VAL A 102 -10.05 6.49 -6.36
CA VAL A 102 -10.91 5.70 -5.47
C VAL A 102 -10.17 5.32 -4.19
N LYS A 103 -9.08 4.53 -4.29
CA LYS A 103 -8.39 4.02 -3.11
C LYS A 103 -7.70 5.12 -2.29
N ALA A 104 -7.00 6.06 -2.93
CA ALA A 104 -6.27 7.09 -2.19
C ALA A 104 -7.18 7.98 -1.33
N PRO A 105 -8.36 8.43 -1.77
CA PRO A 105 -9.33 9.10 -0.90
C PRO A 105 -9.82 8.23 0.26
N LEU A 106 -10.07 6.94 0.04
CA LEU A 106 -10.50 6.02 1.10
C LEU A 106 -9.43 5.85 2.18
N TYR A 107 -8.17 5.68 1.80
CA TYR A 107 -7.07 5.64 2.75
C TYR A 107 -6.94 6.94 3.56
N ALA A 108 -7.11 8.10 2.91
CA ALA A 108 -7.08 9.39 3.61
C ALA A 108 -8.23 9.55 4.60
N ALA A 109 -9.46 9.23 4.18
CA ALA A 109 -10.65 9.31 5.04
C ALA A 109 -10.56 8.36 6.24
N ALA A 110 -9.93 7.19 6.07
CA ALA A 110 -9.66 6.24 7.14
C ALA A 110 -8.51 6.65 8.08
N GLY A 111 -7.74 7.69 7.74
CA GLY A 111 -6.64 8.17 8.57
C GLY A 111 -5.30 7.44 8.39
N VAL A 112 -5.12 6.70 7.30
CA VAL A 112 -3.83 6.08 6.95
C VAL A 112 -2.75 7.16 6.86
N ALA A 113 -1.65 7.00 7.60
CA ALA A 113 -0.66 8.07 7.78
C ALA A 113 0.08 8.46 6.51
N GLU A 114 0.41 7.47 5.66
CA GLU A 114 1.17 7.67 4.42
C GLU A 114 0.76 6.65 3.36
N LEU A 115 0.61 7.12 2.12
CA LEU A 115 0.37 6.30 0.93
C LEU A 115 1.42 6.57 -0.14
N TRP A 116 2.02 5.52 -0.68
CA TRP A 116 2.80 5.58 -1.91
C TRP A 116 2.02 4.94 -3.06
N VAL A 117 1.95 5.62 -4.21
CA VAL A 117 1.51 5.04 -5.47
C VAL A 117 2.72 4.92 -6.39
N VAL A 118 3.12 3.68 -6.65
CA VAL A 118 4.23 3.35 -7.55
C VAL A 118 3.69 3.26 -8.96
N ASP A 119 3.84 4.34 -9.72
CA ASP A 119 3.34 4.49 -11.09
C ASP A 119 4.31 3.82 -12.08
N LEU A 120 4.01 2.59 -12.49
CA LEU A 120 4.82 1.81 -13.42
C LEU A 120 4.82 2.40 -14.84
N VAL A 121 3.78 3.15 -15.20
CA VAL A 121 3.67 3.75 -16.55
C VAL A 121 4.66 4.90 -16.71
N ASN A 122 4.71 5.79 -15.70
CA ASN A 122 5.55 6.97 -15.73
C ASN A 122 6.86 6.80 -14.93
N ARG A 123 7.11 5.60 -14.38
CA ARG A 123 8.32 5.23 -13.63
C ARG A 123 8.62 6.25 -12.51
N ARG A 124 7.68 6.39 -11.59
CA ARG A 124 7.78 7.35 -10.48
C ARG A 124 7.03 6.86 -9.25
N VAL A 125 7.40 7.39 -8.09
CA VAL A 125 6.71 7.17 -6.82
C VAL A 125 5.98 8.45 -6.44
N GLU A 126 4.68 8.37 -6.23
CA GLU A 126 3.85 9.44 -5.69
C GLU A 126 3.66 9.20 -4.20
N ILE A 127 3.96 10.18 -3.38
CA ILE A 127 3.87 10.11 -1.92
C ILE A 127 2.79 11.06 -1.46
N ARG A 128 1.87 10.53 -0.65
CA ARG A 128 0.80 11.29 -0.02
C ARG A 128 0.89 11.16 1.48
N ARG A 129 0.80 12.30 2.17
CA ARG A 129 0.89 12.41 3.64
C ARG A 129 -0.15 13.36 4.19
N ARG A 130 -0.30 13.33 5.50
CA ARG A 130 -1.24 14.18 6.25
C ARG A 130 -2.67 13.97 5.75
N PRO A 131 -3.25 12.80 6.08
CA PRO A 131 -4.62 12.45 5.69
C PRO A 131 -5.63 13.42 6.29
N HIS A 132 -6.68 13.71 5.53
CA HIS A 132 -7.83 14.49 5.94
C HIS A 132 -9.09 13.88 5.34
N ALA A 133 -10.28 14.17 5.88
CA ALA A 133 -11.52 13.61 5.36
C ALA A 133 -11.75 13.90 3.86
N ASP A 134 -11.23 15.01 3.36
CA ASP A 134 -11.36 15.43 1.96
C ASP A 134 -10.15 15.00 1.09
N GLY A 135 -9.20 14.21 1.62
CA GLY A 135 -8.04 13.71 0.89
C GLY A 135 -6.70 13.95 1.60
N TRP A 136 -5.65 14.20 0.85
CA TRP A 136 -4.28 14.34 1.34
C TRP A 136 -3.82 15.79 1.31
N GLN A 137 -3.17 16.27 2.38
CA GLN A 137 -2.68 17.65 2.47
C GLN A 137 -1.27 17.83 1.88
N GLU A 138 -0.48 16.75 1.80
CA GLU A 138 0.87 16.76 1.22
C GLU A 138 0.95 15.76 0.08
N PHE A 139 1.58 16.19 -1.01
CA PHE A 139 1.77 15.40 -2.22
C PHE A 139 3.15 15.67 -2.81
N GLU A 140 3.93 14.61 -3.02
CA GLU A 140 5.25 14.65 -3.66
C GLU A 140 5.32 13.62 -4.77
N THR A 141 6.18 13.85 -5.75
CA THR A 141 6.45 12.92 -6.85
C THR A 141 7.95 12.80 -7.09
N HIS A 142 8.45 11.57 -7.12
CA HIS A 142 9.85 11.26 -7.30
C HIS A 142 10.03 10.30 -8.49
N ALA A 143 10.67 10.77 -9.56
CA ALA A 143 11.03 9.96 -10.73
C ALA A 143 12.46 9.39 -10.63
N ARG A 144 13.24 9.80 -9.64
CA ARG A 144 14.60 9.36 -9.35
C ARG A 144 15.00 9.70 -7.93
N GLY A 145 16.16 9.18 -7.51
CA GLY A 145 16.73 9.43 -6.19
C GLY A 145 16.11 8.53 -5.13
N THR A 146 16.17 8.93 -3.87
CA THR A 146 15.81 8.10 -2.73
C THR A 146 14.58 8.64 -2.03
N VAL A 147 13.63 7.76 -1.69
CA VAL A 147 12.45 8.04 -0.87
C VAL A 147 12.47 7.20 0.41
N ALA A 148 11.79 7.65 1.45
CA ALA A 148 11.64 6.90 2.69
C ALA A 148 10.29 7.20 3.35
N PRO A 149 9.67 6.21 4.04
CA PRO A 149 8.46 6.45 4.80
C PRO A 149 8.73 7.42 5.97
N ALA A 150 7.83 8.36 6.20
CA ALA A 150 8.01 9.37 7.26
C ALA A 150 8.14 8.75 8.66
N ALA A 151 7.39 7.70 8.94
CA ALA A 151 7.41 7.02 10.24
C ALA A 151 8.70 6.20 10.47
N VAL A 152 9.41 5.80 9.40
CA VAL A 152 10.61 4.94 9.46
C VAL A 152 11.66 5.42 8.44
N PRO A 153 12.23 6.61 8.62
CA PRO A 153 13.06 7.30 7.62
C PRO A 153 14.39 6.59 7.30
N THR A 154 14.75 5.58 8.06
CA THR A 154 15.92 4.72 7.81
C THR A 154 15.66 3.69 6.69
N ALA A 155 14.39 3.40 6.39
CA ALA A 155 14.00 2.47 5.33
C ALA A 155 13.95 3.16 3.97
N THR A 156 15.11 3.46 3.43
CA THR A 156 15.24 4.14 2.14
C THR A 156 15.02 3.21 0.97
N VAL A 157 14.34 3.70 -0.06
CA VAL A 157 14.11 3.02 -1.36
C VAL A 157 14.69 3.90 -2.45
N ASP A 158 15.59 3.34 -3.24
CA ASP A 158 16.11 3.99 -4.44
C ASP A 158 15.12 3.82 -5.59
N VAL A 159 14.62 4.94 -6.11
CA VAL A 159 13.58 4.97 -7.16
C VAL A 159 14.15 4.49 -8.50
N ASP A 160 15.41 4.82 -8.81
CA ASP A 160 16.05 4.40 -10.05
C ASP A 160 16.20 2.86 -10.09
N GLU A 161 16.61 2.26 -8.97
CA GLU A 161 16.73 0.81 -8.84
C GLU A 161 15.37 0.09 -8.79
N LEU A 162 14.32 0.76 -8.33
CA LEU A 162 12.98 0.18 -8.27
C LEU A 162 12.43 -0.10 -9.67
N PHE A 163 12.83 0.72 -10.65
CA PHE A 163 12.37 0.62 -12.03
C PHE A 163 13.47 0.12 -13.01
N ALA A 164 14.59 -0.39 -12.51
CA ALA A 164 15.71 -0.90 -13.30
C ALA A 164 15.40 -2.16 -14.12
#